data_c96d21383223b414f7757da6b33f7a33
#
_entry.id   c96d21383223b414f7757da6b33f7a33
#
_cell.length_a   1.000
_cell.length_b   1.000
_cell.length_c   1.000
_cell.angle_alpha   90.00
_cell.angle_beta   90.00
_cell.angle_gamma   90.00
#
_symmetry.space_group_name_H-M   'P 1'
#
loop_
_entity.id
_entity.type
_entity.pdbx_description
1 polymer ?
#
loop_
_entity_poly.entity_id
_entity_poly.type
_entity_poly.pdbx_seq_one_letter_code
_entity_poly.pdbx_strand_id
1 'polypeptide(L)'
;MLXVXAAASQITITGDDMPQPDVTYPLVNAAILDLSLGEISGANATWDANDLTALMDAPLTPVDINDASISAALVFNSPFNSTYQCDFYLPTELPDFGVDLGIPLEGFNNFYQTGGDAYAIAGVGLSAMGFDLPVTYDDIDEILPLPLEYGETLSSTAAFQLDLTGIFTYGLSQSREVEVDGWGTLVLPSGSYEVLRTRTELTATNDIFIEQLGEPFSIDREQVTYQWWGTGMGFPLLEITEIFGLPLTATFQDLGESSDVVNAPAANCFTPFPNPVQHGQQLQWETPAVWTFIDGAGRVLESGQSNAFTVPNDVPAGVYTLRAADGMTARIVVR
;
A
#
# COMPACT_ATOMS: atom_id res chain seq x y z
N MET A 1 -26.95 19.43 23.89
CA MET A 1 -25.80 19.84 23.05
C MET A 1 -25.69 18.79 21.93
N LEU A 2 -26.05 19.13 20.70
CA LEU A 2 -26.02 18.20 19.57
C LEU A 2 -24.60 18.20 18.93
N UNK A 3 -23.76 17.22 18.69
CA UNK A 3 -22.84 17.16 18.22
C UNK A 3 -22.94 17.11 17.01
N VAL A 4 -22.70 17.89 16.56
CA VAL A 4 -22.61 17.84 15.12
C VAL A 4 -21.41 16.98 14.71
N UNK A 5 -21.50 15.88 14.47
CA UNK A 5 -20.73 15.26 14.08
C UNK A 5 -20.36 15.76 13.04
N ALA A 6 -19.25 15.95 12.74
CA ALA A 6 -18.67 16.27 11.47
C ALA A 6 -19.01 15.11 10.53
N ALA A 7 -19.76 15.39 9.52
CA ALA A 7 -19.99 14.40 8.46
C ALA A 7 -18.63 14.07 7.87
N ALA A 8 -18.20 12.81 7.91
CA ALA A 8 -17.03 12.36 7.19
C ALA A 8 -17.24 12.71 5.70
N SER A 9 -16.26 13.35 5.10
CA SER A 9 -16.32 13.67 3.68
C SER A 9 -15.89 12.43 2.90
N GLN A 10 -16.66 12.05 1.92
CA GLN A 10 -16.26 10.98 1.00
C GLN A 10 -14.96 11.36 0.31
N ILE A 11 -13.96 10.49 0.37
CA ILE A 11 -12.68 10.71 -0.32
C ILE A 11 -12.77 10.21 -1.77
N THR A 12 -11.84 10.62 -2.60
CA THR A 12 -11.63 10.12 -3.95
C THR A 12 -10.17 9.64 -4.04
N ILE A 13 -9.95 8.47 -4.61
CA ILE A 13 -8.60 7.92 -4.83
C ILE A 13 -8.28 8.04 -6.32
N THR A 14 -7.09 8.51 -6.63
CA THR A 14 -6.64 8.75 -8.00
C THR A 14 -5.38 7.93 -8.30
N GLY A 15 -4.88 8.03 -9.52
CA GLY A 15 -3.60 7.40 -9.89
C GLY A 15 -2.43 7.87 -9.03
N ASP A 16 -2.47 9.10 -8.55
CA ASP A 16 -1.41 9.64 -7.68
C ASP A 16 -1.39 8.98 -6.29
N ASP A 17 -2.49 8.33 -5.89
CA ASP A 17 -2.59 7.62 -4.61
C ASP A 17 -2.12 6.17 -4.71
N MET A 18 -1.86 5.67 -5.93
CA MET A 18 -1.39 4.30 -6.18
C MET A 18 0.08 4.14 -5.79
N PRO A 19 0.60 2.90 -5.71
CA PRO A 19 1.98 2.69 -5.28
C PRO A 19 2.98 3.46 -6.13
N GLN A 20 3.98 4.02 -5.48
CA GLN A 20 5.02 4.82 -6.15
C GLN A 20 6.33 4.02 -6.21
N PRO A 21 7.06 4.11 -7.33
CA PRO A 21 8.37 3.44 -7.42
C PRO A 21 9.31 3.84 -6.28
N ASP A 22 10.07 2.88 -5.81
CA ASP A 22 11.13 3.05 -4.80
C ASP A 22 10.66 3.51 -3.41
N VAL A 23 9.34 3.51 -3.19
CA VAL A 23 8.77 3.75 -1.85
C VAL A 23 8.50 2.40 -1.20
N THR A 24 9.00 2.20 0.01
CA THR A 24 8.74 0.97 0.78
C THR A 24 7.47 1.14 1.62
N TYR A 25 6.52 0.26 1.42
CA TYR A 25 5.25 0.23 2.14
C TYR A 25 5.31 -0.84 3.23
N PRO A 26 4.98 -0.50 4.49
CA PRO A 26 5.17 -1.41 5.63
C PRO A 26 4.01 -2.39 5.78
N LEU A 27 3.83 -3.27 4.81
CA LEU A 27 2.78 -4.28 4.87
C LEU A 27 3.16 -5.38 5.86
N VAL A 28 2.16 -5.91 6.55
CA VAL A 28 2.30 -7.05 7.44
C VAL A 28 1.16 -8.02 7.20
N ASN A 29 1.45 -9.31 7.27
CA ASN A 29 0.44 -10.35 7.29
C ASN A 29 -0.09 -10.47 8.72
N ALA A 30 -1.40 -10.65 8.84
CA ALA A 30 -2.07 -10.64 10.13
C ALA A 30 -2.98 -11.86 10.31
N ALA A 31 -3.22 -12.21 11.56
CA ALA A 31 -4.27 -13.13 11.91
C ALA A 31 -5.63 -12.46 11.71
N ILE A 32 -6.55 -13.19 11.09
CA ILE A 32 -7.93 -12.69 10.90
C ILE A 32 -8.70 -13.05 12.18
N LEU A 33 -9.05 -12.04 12.96
CA LEU A 33 -9.78 -12.23 14.22
C LEU A 33 -11.27 -12.01 14.06
N ASP A 34 -11.67 -11.06 13.22
CA ASP A 34 -13.08 -10.74 12.97
C ASP A 34 -13.40 -10.92 11.49
N LEU A 35 -14.11 -12.00 11.19
CA LEU A 35 -14.51 -12.31 9.82
C LEU A 35 -15.67 -11.44 9.33
N SER A 36 -16.35 -10.73 10.24
CA SER A 36 -17.51 -9.90 9.88
C SER A 36 -17.13 -8.59 9.18
N LEU A 37 -15.87 -8.20 9.19
CA LEU A 37 -15.43 -6.95 8.52
C LEU A 37 -15.84 -6.92 7.05
N GLY A 38 -15.75 -8.05 6.36
CA GLY A 38 -16.16 -8.17 4.97
C GLY A 38 -17.66 -7.97 4.74
N GLU A 39 -18.48 -8.17 5.77
CA GLU A 39 -19.94 -8.05 5.67
C GLU A 39 -20.42 -6.60 5.80
N ILE A 40 -19.58 -5.69 6.31
CA ILE A 40 -19.95 -4.29 6.53
C ILE A 40 -19.69 -3.51 5.25
N SER A 41 -20.72 -2.88 4.71
CA SER A 41 -20.60 -2.03 3.51
C SER A 41 -21.48 -0.79 3.66
N GLY A 42 -21.48 0.08 2.67
CA GLY A 42 -22.35 1.23 2.59
C GLY A 42 -21.69 2.54 3.01
N ALA A 43 -22.49 3.57 3.07
CA ALA A 43 -22.06 4.94 3.32
C ALA A 43 -21.79 5.17 4.80
N ASN A 44 -20.71 5.88 5.10
CA ASN A 44 -20.35 6.29 6.47
C ASN A 44 -20.21 5.09 7.42
N ALA A 45 -19.64 4.00 6.91
CA ALA A 45 -19.43 2.77 7.67
C ALA A 45 -18.23 2.92 8.62
N THR A 46 -18.17 2.05 9.62
CA THR A 46 -17.00 1.93 10.51
C THR A 46 -16.55 0.48 10.51
N TRP A 47 -15.28 0.28 10.22
CA TRP A 47 -14.64 -1.04 10.23
C TRP A 47 -13.61 -1.04 11.35
N ASP A 48 -13.91 -1.74 12.43
CA ASP A 48 -13.02 -1.81 13.60
C ASP A 48 -12.09 -3.02 13.48
N ALA A 49 -10.86 -2.75 13.04
CA ALA A 49 -9.79 -3.72 12.91
C ALA A 49 -8.65 -3.45 13.90
N ASN A 50 -8.96 -2.79 15.01
CA ASN A 50 -7.98 -2.40 16.02
C ASN A 50 -7.29 -3.60 16.69
N ASP A 51 -7.93 -4.76 16.65
CA ASP A 51 -7.39 -5.99 17.27
C ASP A 51 -6.49 -6.80 16.34
N LEU A 52 -6.21 -6.32 15.12
CA LEU A 52 -5.30 -7.03 14.21
C LEU A 52 -3.92 -7.18 14.83
N THR A 53 -3.37 -8.37 14.72
CA THR A 53 -2.04 -8.69 15.24
C THR A 53 -1.15 -9.09 14.08
N ALA A 54 -0.01 -8.40 13.96
CA ALA A 54 1.00 -8.72 12.95
C ALA A 54 1.60 -10.10 13.23
N LEU A 55 1.63 -10.97 12.22
CA LEU A 55 2.26 -12.28 12.28
C LEU A 55 3.63 -12.26 11.61
N MET A 56 3.78 -11.53 10.52
CA MET A 56 5.01 -11.52 9.74
C MET A 56 5.09 -10.24 8.92
N ASP A 57 6.23 -9.58 8.96
CA ASP A 57 6.51 -8.43 8.10
C ASP A 57 6.56 -8.88 6.64
N ALA A 58 5.94 -8.09 5.78
CA ALA A 58 5.88 -8.34 4.35
C ALA A 58 5.97 -7.03 3.56
N PRO A 59 7.02 -6.21 3.82
CA PRO A 59 7.11 -4.91 3.15
C PRO A 59 7.23 -5.07 1.65
N LEU A 60 6.62 -4.14 0.91
CA LEU A 60 6.72 -4.11 -0.56
C LEU A 60 7.32 -2.79 -1.01
N THR A 61 8.24 -2.90 -1.97
CA THR A 61 8.85 -1.73 -2.62
C THR A 61 8.66 -1.90 -4.12
N PRO A 62 7.75 -1.14 -4.76
CA PRO A 62 7.65 -1.18 -6.21
C PRO A 62 8.97 -0.75 -6.84
N VAL A 63 9.40 -1.46 -7.87
CA VAL A 63 10.65 -1.17 -8.57
C VAL A 63 10.33 -0.31 -9.78
N ASP A 64 11.03 0.81 -9.94
CA ASP A 64 10.83 1.73 -11.07
C ASP A 64 11.00 0.97 -12.39
N ILE A 65 10.12 1.23 -13.35
CA ILE A 65 10.18 0.59 -14.66
C ILE A 65 11.51 0.88 -15.39
N ASN A 66 12.17 1.99 -15.07
CA ASN A 66 13.47 2.32 -15.64
C ASN A 66 14.60 1.39 -15.18
N ASP A 67 14.37 0.64 -14.10
CA ASP A 67 15.31 -0.35 -13.57
C ASP A 67 15.00 -1.77 -14.08
N ALA A 68 14.01 -1.92 -14.95
CA ALA A 68 13.67 -3.22 -15.55
C ALA A 68 14.79 -3.72 -16.47
N SER A 69 14.89 -5.04 -16.62
CA SER A 69 15.81 -5.64 -17.57
C SER A 69 15.56 -5.13 -19.00
N ILE A 70 16.57 -5.26 -19.86
CA ILE A 70 16.46 -4.78 -21.24
C ILE A 70 15.24 -5.40 -21.94
N SER A 71 15.03 -6.71 -21.78
CA SER A 71 13.90 -7.40 -22.42
C SER A 71 12.56 -6.88 -21.89
N ALA A 72 12.42 -6.71 -20.57
CA ALA A 72 11.21 -6.16 -19.98
C ALA A 72 10.99 -4.71 -20.39
N ALA A 73 12.04 -3.90 -20.41
CA ALA A 73 11.96 -2.49 -20.82
C ALA A 73 11.51 -2.32 -22.28
N LEU A 74 11.93 -3.23 -23.18
CA LEU A 74 11.49 -3.19 -24.58
C LEU A 74 9.98 -3.42 -24.71
N VAL A 75 9.36 -4.09 -23.77
CA VAL A 75 7.92 -4.37 -23.76
C VAL A 75 7.16 -3.34 -22.92
N PHE A 76 7.60 -3.09 -21.69
CA PHE A 76 6.83 -2.36 -20.68
C PHE A 76 7.31 -0.93 -20.43
N ASN A 77 8.38 -0.49 -21.11
CA ASN A 77 8.88 0.89 -21.01
C ASN A 77 9.19 1.49 -22.38
N SER A 78 8.58 0.96 -23.42
CA SER A 78 8.85 1.40 -24.79
C SER A 78 7.90 2.54 -25.18
N PRO A 79 8.45 3.69 -25.64
CA PRO A 79 7.59 4.76 -26.14
C PRO A 79 6.85 4.39 -27.43
N PHE A 80 7.24 3.28 -28.07
CA PHE A 80 6.58 2.79 -29.29
C PHE A 80 5.44 1.80 -28.97
N ASN A 81 5.20 1.50 -27.67
CA ASN A 81 4.22 0.51 -27.24
C ASN A 81 3.41 1.07 -26.06
N SER A 82 2.73 2.18 -26.28
CA SER A 82 2.06 2.93 -25.22
C SER A 82 0.99 2.12 -24.48
N THR A 83 0.38 1.14 -25.14
CA THR A 83 -0.63 0.28 -24.53
C THR A 83 -0.09 -0.48 -23.33
N TYR A 84 1.18 -0.90 -23.40
CA TYR A 84 1.81 -1.73 -22.36
C TYR A 84 2.85 -0.95 -21.54
N GLN A 85 2.90 0.37 -21.68
CA GLN A 85 3.83 1.18 -20.91
C GLN A 85 3.41 1.21 -19.43
N CYS A 86 4.35 0.81 -18.56
CA CYS A 86 4.10 0.66 -17.13
C CYS A 86 4.89 1.66 -16.31
N ASP A 87 4.53 1.79 -15.04
CA ASP A 87 5.17 2.73 -14.12
C ASP A 87 6.16 2.01 -13.21
N PHE A 88 5.83 0.78 -12.81
CA PHE A 88 6.65 -0.02 -11.91
C PHE A 88 6.31 -1.50 -12.06
N TYR A 89 7.11 -2.33 -11.38
CA TYR A 89 6.81 -3.77 -11.27
C TYR A 89 7.00 -4.24 -9.84
N LEU A 90 6.34 -5.35 -9.52
CA LEU A 90 6.39 -6.00 -8.19
C LEU A 90 6.52 -7.50 -8.36
N PRO A 91 7.24 -8.17 -7.43
CA PRO A 91 7.26 -9.63 -7.44
C PRO A 91 5.86 -10.20 -7.19
N THR A 92 5.59 -11.33 -7.84
CA THR A 92 4.37 -12.11 -7.66
C THR A 92 4.74 -13.58 -7.64
N GLU A 93 3.77 -14.44 -7.42
CA GLU A 93 4.03 -15.87 -7.30
C GLU A 93 3.49 -16.64 -8.50
N LEU A 94 4.29 -17.58 -8.99
CA LEU A 94 3.80 -18.59 -9.92
C LEU A 94 2.92 -19.59 -9.17
N PRO A 95 1.97 -20.22 -9.86
CA PRO A 95 1.24 -21.33 -9.25
C PRO A 95 2.21 -22.43 -8.80
N ASP A 96 1.86 -23.12 -7.73
CA ASP A 96 2.62 -24.31 -7.33
C ASP A 96 2.35 -25.43 -8.35
N PHE A 97 3.37 -25.77 -9.11
CA PHE A 97 3.27 -26.80 -10.14
C PHE A 97 3.25 -28.23 -9.56
N GLY A 98 3.59 -28.38 -8.28
CA GLY A 98 3.61 -29.68 -7.60
C GLY A 98 4.79 -30.56 -7.96
N VAL A 99 5.71 -30.07 -8.78
CA VAL A 99 6.91 -30.80 -9.22
C VAL A 99 8.10 -29.86 -9.34
N ASP A 100 9.30 -30.41 -9.19
CA ASP A 100 10.53 -29.67 -9.47
C ASP A 100 10.72 -29.61 -11.00
N LEU A 101 10.76 -28.40 -11.53
CA LEU A 101 10.92 -28.18 -12.97
C LEU A 101 12.35 -28.45 -13.45
N GLY A 102 13.29 -28.66 -12.54
CA GLY A 102 14.69 -28.96 -12.86
C GLY A 102 15.48 -27.76 -13.33
N ILE A 103 14.93 -26.56 -13.22
CA ILE A 103 15.62 -25.30 -13.55
C ILE A 103 15.38 -24.27 -12.43
N PRO A 104 16.33 -23.38 -12.19
CA PRO A 104 16.09 -22.29 -11.25
C PRO A 104 15.14 -21.27 -11.85
N LEU A 105 14.05 -20.99 -11.17
CA LEU A 105 13.19 -19.83 -11.43
C LEU A 105 13.67 -18.71 -10.50
N GLU A 106 14.12 -17.61 -11.09
CA GLU A 106 14.83 -16.55 -10.37
C GLU A 106 13.90 -15.43 -9.95
N GLY A 107 12.74 -15.30 -10.58
CA GLY A 107 11.76 -14.29 -10.25
C GLY A 107 10.53 -14.33 -11.16
N PHE A 108 9.43 -13.84 -10.64
CA PHE A 108 8.22 -13.65 -11.43
C PHE A 108 7.61 -12.32 -10.95
N ASN A 109 7.27 -11.44 -11.91
CA ASN A 109 6.84 -10.07 -11.60
C ASN A 109 5.60 -9.72 -12.38
N ASN A 110 4.76 -8.88 -11.77
CA ASN A 110 3.66 -8.17 -12.45
C ASN A 110 4.12 -6.75 -12.80
N PHE A 111 3.72 -6.25 -13.96
CA PHE A 111 4.05 -4.92 -14.46
C PHE A 111 2.78 -4.05 -14.44
N TYR A 112 2.85 -2.89 -13.76
CA TYR A 112 1.69 -2.10 -13.35
C TYR A 112 1.61 -0.75 -14.06
N GLN A 113 0.35 -0.35 -14.33
CA GLN A 113 0.00 0.98 -14.86
C GLN A 113 -0.87 1.71 -13.85
N THR A 114 -0.56 2.98 -13.59
CA THR A 114 -1.35 3.83 -12.68
C THR A 114 -1.97 5.03 -13.38
N GLY A 115 -1.57 5.28 -14.61
CA GLY A 115 -2.11 6.38 -15.42
C GLY A 115 -3.30 5.92 -16.26
N GLY A 116 -4.31 6.75 -16.38
CA GLY A 116 -5.48 6.43 -17.18
C GLY A 116 -6.71 6.18 -16.32
N ASP A 117 -7.64 5.40 -16.86
CA ASP A 117 -8.94 5.17 -16.25
C ASP A 117 -8.96 3.97 -15.30
N ALA A 118 -7.83 3.29 -15.13
CA ALA A 118 -7.73 2.14 -14.25
C ALA A 118 -6.31 1.94 -13.72
N TYR A 119 -6.20 1.40 -12.51
CA TYR A 119 -5.00 0.76 -12.00
C TYR A 119 -4.99 -0.66 -12.56
N ALA A 120 -3.90 -1.05 -13.24
CA ALA A 120 -3.93 -2.26 -14.05
C ALA A 120 -2.59 -3.00 -14.06
N ILE A 121 -2.65 -4.30 -14.37
CA ILE A 121 -1.47 -5.13 -14.67
C ILE A 121 -1.45 -5.35 -16.19
N ALA A 122 -0.40 -4.88 -16.85
CA ALA A 122 -0.29 -4.95 -18.31
C ALA A 122 0.41 -6.23 -18.78
N GLY A 123 1.15 -6.90 -17.88
CA GLY A 123 1.85 -8.12 -18.22
C GLY A 123 2.63 -8.69 -17.06
N VAL A 124 3.32 -9.79 -17.34
CA VAL A 124 4.17 -10.49 -16.39
C VAL A 124 5.58 -10.66 -16.95
N GLY A 125 6.54 -10.94 -16.08
CA GLY A 125 7.90 -11.28 -16.50
C GLY A 125 8.44 -12.43 -15.67
N LEU A 126 8.94 -13.45 -16.33
CA LEU A 126 9.59 -14.60 -15.70
C LEU A 126 11.10 -14.49 -15.88
N SER A 127 11.84 -14.57 -14.80
CA SER A 127 13.31 -14.66 -14.83
C SER A 127 13.70 -16.12 -14.56
N ALA A 128 14.38 -16.73 -15.53
CA ALA A 128 14.79 -18.12 -15.45
C ALA A 128 16.07 -18.34 -16.25
N MET A 129 17.00 -19.10 -15.71
CA MET A 129 18.27 -19.48 -16.39
C MET A 129 19.06 -18.26 -16.91
N GLY A 130 18.99 -17.13 -16.19
CA GLY A 130 19.67 -15.90 -16.57
C GLY A 130 19.01 -15.11 -17.69
N PHE A 131 17.80 -15.45 -18.07
CA PHE A 131 17.01 -14.74 -19.09
C PHE A 131 15.72 -14.21 -18.47
N ASP A 132 15.27 -13.05 -18.95
CA ASP A 132 13.96 -12.50 -18.60
C ASP A 132 13.03 -12.68 -19.80
N LEU A 133 11.86 -13.23 -19.53
CA LEU A 133 10.80 -13.48 -20.51
C LEU A 133 9.59 -12.61 -20.16
N PRO A 134 9.48 -11.41 -20.75
CA PRO A 134 8.30 -10.57 -20.57
C PRO A 134 7.15 -11.07 -21.43
N VAL A 135 5.95 -11.08 -20.88
CA VAL A 135 4.72 -11.53 -21.55
C VAL A 135 3.62 -10.50 -21.28
N THR A 136 3.07 -9.90 -22.33
CA THR A 136 1.94 -9.00 -22.20
C THR A 136 0.65 -9.78 -21.96
N TYR A 137 -0.28 -9.19 -21.24
CA TYR A 137 -1.65 -9.69 -21.24
C TYR A 137 -2.26 -9.45 -22.62
N ASP A 138 -2.98 -10.44 -23.15
CA ASP A 138 -3.78 -10.27 -24.36
C ASP A 138 -4.92 -9.28 -24.12
N ASP A 139 -5.47 -9.30 -22.89
CA ASP A 139 -6.45 -8.36 -22.38
C ASP A 139 -5.93 -7.91 -21.02
N ILE A 140 -5.66 -6.61 -20.87
CA ILE A 140 -5.00 -6.04 -19.68
C ILE A 140 -5.90 -6.20 -18.46
N ASP A 141 -5.32 -6.63 -17.35
CA ASP A 141 -6.03 -6.85 -16.09
C ASP A 141 -6.27 -5.51 -15.38
N GLU A 142 -7.42 -4.90 -15.61
CA GLU A 142 -7.82 -3.71 -14.88
C GLU A 142 -8.28 -4.10 -13.48
N ILE A 143 -7.57 -3.59 -12.47
CA ILE A 143 -7.75 -3.98 -11.06
C ILE A 143 -8.75 -3.07 -10.35
N LEU A 144 -8.66 -1.75 -10.60
CA LEU A 144 -9.52 -0.74 -9.97
C LEU A 144 -9.87 0.34 -10.98
N PRO A 145 -11.10 0.86 -10.97
CA PRO A 145 -11.39 2.07 -11.75
C PRO A 145 -10.69 3.28 -11.13
N LEU A 146 -10.24 4.22 -11.96
CA LEU A 146 -9.66 5.48 -11.49
C LEU A 146 -10.33 6.66 -12.19
N PRO A 147 -10.75 7.67 -11.46
CA PRO A 147 -10.72 7.78 -10.01
C PRO A 147 -11.62 6.74 -9.33
N LEU A 148 -11.22 6.31 -8.14
CA LEU A 148 -12.03 5.40 -7.33
C LEU A 148 -12.98 6.24 -6.49
N GLU A 149 -14.28 6.04 -6.68
CA GLU A 149 -15.33 6.76 -5.96
C GLU A 149 -16.43 5.78 -5.54
N TYR A 150 -17.13 6.10 -4.45
CA TYR A 150 -18.19 5.23 -3.93
C TYR A 150 -19.30 5.03 -4.98
N GLY A 151 -19.66 3.79 -5.21
CA GLY A 151 -20.67 3.39 -6.15
C GLY A 151 -20.14 3.05 -7.55
N GLU A 152 -18.84 3.29 -7.82
CA GLU A 152 -18.24 2.88 -9.09
C GLU A 152 -18.11 1.36 -9.17
N THR A 153 -18.16 0.84 -10.39
CA THR A 153 -17.97 -0.58 -10.66
C THR A 153 -17.03 -0.76 -11.85
N LEU A 154 -16.33 -1.90 -11.88
CA LEU A 154 -15.46 -2.26 -13.00
C LEU A 154 -15.62 -3.74 -13.28
N SER A 155 -15.78 -4.09 -14.56
CA SER A 155 -15.78 -5.48 -15.03
C SER A 155 -14.61 -5.63 -15.99
N SER A 156 -13.70 -6.56 -15.71
CA SER A 156 -12.47 -6.74 -16.48
C SER A 156 -12.25 -8.23 -16.73
N THR A 157 -11.76 -8.55 -17.94
CA THR A 157 -11.19 -9.88 -18.24
C THR A 157 -9.70 -9.71 -18.50
N ALA A 158 -8.94 -10.78 -18.26
CA ALA A 158 -7.50 -10.74 -18.48
C ALA A 158 -7.00 -12.13 -18.85
N ALA A 159 -6.01 -12.18 -19.73
CA ALA A 159 -5.44 -13.45 -20.16
C ALA A 159 -4.00 -13.27 -20.63
N PHE A 160 -3.17 -14.25 -20.33
CA PHE A 160 -1.83 -14.37 -20.93
C PHE A 160 -1.46 -15.83 -21.09
N GLN A 161 -0.47 -16.08 -21.91
CA GLN A 161 0.16 -17.38 -22.02
C GLN A 161 1.69 -17.18 -22.01
N LEU A 162 2.35 -17.88 -21.10
CA LEU A 162 3.79 -17.90 -20.94
C LEU A 162 4.27 -19.29 -21.35
N ASP A 163 5.25 -19.34 -22.25
CA ASP A 163 5.81 -20.59 -22.77
C ASP A 163 7.32 -20.60 -22.54
N LEU A 164 7.77 -21.43 -21.61
CA LEU A 164 9.18 -21.72 -21.43
C LEU A 164 9.46 -23.04 -22.18
N THR A 165 9.78 -22.88 -23.44
CA THR A 165 9.85 -23.94 -24.43
C THR A 165 10.65 -25.16 -23.92
N GLY A 166 10.04 -26.33 -23.96
CA GLY A 166 10.65 -27.58 -23.54
C GLY A 166 10.60 -27.84 -22.03
N ILE A 167 9.98 -26.95 -21.26
CA ILE A 167 9.89 -27.05 -19.81
C ILE A 167 8.45 -26.97 -19.36
N PHE A 168 7.79 -25.83 -19.56
CA PHE A 168 6.38 -25.71 -19.21
C PHE A 168 5.69 -24.62 -20.03
N THR A 169 4.37 -24.73 -20.10
CA THR A 169 3.48 -23.67 -20.56
C THR A 169 2.53 -23.32 -19.42
N TYR A 170 2.32 -22.02 -19.18
CA TYR A 170 1.40 -21.53 -18.17
C TYR A 170 0.49 -20.49 -18.80
N GLY A 171 -0.80 -20.79 -18.81
CA GLY A 171 -1.84 -19.86 -19.26
C GLY A 171 -2.69 -19.42 -18.10
N LEU A 172 -3.02 -18.13 -18.06
CA LEU A 172 -3.98 -17.57 -17.13
C LEU A 172 -5.15 -16.99 -17.93
N SER A 173 -6.36 -17.30 -17.53
CA SER A 173 -7.55 -16.57 -17.97
C SER A 173 -8.39 -16.25 -16.75
N GLN A 174 -8.88 -15.01 -16.65
CA GLN A 174 -9.63 -14.60 -15.47
C GLN A 174 -10.69 -13.54 -15.81
N SER A 175 -11.66 -13.43 -14.94
CA SER A 175 -12.63 -12.34 -14.92
C SER A 175 -12.69 -11.74 -13.53
N ARG A 176 -12.87 -10.42 -13.49
CA ARG A 176 -12.86 -9.62 -12.27
C ARG A 176 -14.06 -8.69 -12.28
N GLU A 177 -14.80 -8.69 -11.16
CA GLU A 177 -15.89 -7.74 -10.92
C GLU A 177 -15.54 -6.96 -9.68
N VAL A 178 -15.44 -5.63 -9.79
CA VAL A 178 -15.09 -4.74 -8.69
C VAL A 178 -16.25 -3.83 -8.39
N GLU A 179 -16.57 -3.65 -7.14
CA GLU A 179 -17.56 -2.68 -6.67
C GLU A 179 -16.94 -1.85 -5.54
N VAL A 180 -17.06 -0.51 -5.63
CA VAL A 180 -16.72 0.39 -4.53
C VAL A 180 -17.94 0.48 -3.64
N ASP A 181 -18.05 -0.43 -2.68
CA ASP A 181 -19.29 -0.72 -1.98
C ASP A 181 -19.38 -0.07 -0.59
N GLY A 182 -18.37 0.73 -0.20
CA GLY A 182 -18.42 1.40 1.08
C GLY A 182 -17.43 2.56 1.20
N TRP A 183 -17.77 3.50 2.08
CA TRP A 183 -16.87 4.57 2.50
C TRP A 183 -17.10 4.88 3.98
N GLY A 184 -16.05 5.35 4.64
CA GLY A 184 -16.17 5.69 6.06
C GLY A 184 -14.82 5.60 6.77
N THR A 185 -14.85 5.09 7.99
CA THR A 185 -13.67 5.06 8.86
C THR A 185 -13.18 3.62 9.09
N LEU A 186 -11.91 3.38 8.80
CA LEU A 186 -11.22 2.14 9.17
C LEU A 186 -10.38 2.43 10.43
N VAL A 187 -10.54 1.59 11.45
CA VAL A 187 -9.75 1.67 12.68
C VAL A 187 -8.73 0.52 12.65
N LEU A 188 -7.45 0.88 12.61
CA LEU A 188 -6.31 -0.06 12.69
C LEU A 188 -5.58 0.13 14.02
N PRO A 189 -4.69 -0.79 14.41
CA PRO A 189 -3.85 -0.55 15.61
C PRO A 189 -3.07 0.76 15.56
N SER A 190 -2.73 1.26 14.37
CA SER A 190 -2.00 2.51 14.17
C SER A 190 -2.88 3.76 14.21
N GLY A 191 -4.22 3.64 14.19
CA GLY A 191 -5.12 4.79 14.21
C GLY A 191 -6.34 4.62 13.32
N SER A 192 -7.07 5.73 13.11
CA SER A 192 -8.29 5.76 12.32
C SER A 192 -8.06 6.49 11.01
N TYR A 193 -8.60 5.96 9.92
CA TYR A 193 -8.36 6.44 8.56
C TYR A 193 -9.67 6.57 7.80
N GLU A 194 -9.81 7.65 7.03
CA GLU A 194 -10.91 7.78 6.07
C GLU A 194 -10.59 6.92 4.85
N VAL A 195 -11.54 6.07 4.45
CA VAL A 195 -11.31 5.06 3.41
C VAL A 195 -12.49 4.91 2.46
N LEU A 196 -12.18 4.41 1.26
CA LEU A 196 -13.12 3.73 0.37
C LEU A 196 -12.89 2.23 0.49
N ARG A 197 -13.97 1.45 0.48
CA ARG A 197 -13.87 -0.02 0.44
C ARG A 197 -14.23 -0.53 -0.94
N THR A 198 -13.39 -1.42 -1.46
CA THR A 198 -13.72 -2.19 -2.67
C THR A 198 -13.98 -3.65 -2.29
N ARG A 199 -14.89 -4.26 -3.02
CA ARG A 199 -15.15 -5.69 -3.01
C ARG A 199 -14.90 -6.21 -4.42
N THR A 200 -13.96 -7.13 -4.55
CA THR A 200 -13.57 -7.71 -5.84
C THR A 200 -13.89 -9.19 -5.84
N GLU A 201 -14.67 -9.64 -6.83
CA GLU A 201 -14.84 -11.07 -7.13
C GLU A 201 -13.94 -11.43 -8.31
N LEU A 202 -13.12 -12.45 -8.13
CA LEU A 202 -12.19 -12.93 -9.15
C LEU A 202 -12.43 -14.41 -9.39
N THR A 203 -12.63 -14.77 -10.66
CA THR A 203 -12.65 -16.17 -11.12
C THR A 203 -11.50 -16.35 -12.09
N ALA A 204 -10.63 -17.31 -11.83
CA ALA A 204 -9.43 -17.54 -12.64
C ALA A 204 -9.26 -19.03 -12.93
N THR A 205 -8.74 -19.33 -14.12
CA THR A 205 -8.28 -20.66 -14.50
C THR A 205 -6.81 -20.56 -14.89
N ASN A 206 -5.99 -21.38 -14.24
CA ASN A 206 -4.57 -21.52 -14.55
C ASN A 206 -4.40 -22.82 -15.31
N ASP A 207 -4.04 -22.74 -16.60
CA ASP A 207 -3.79 -23.90 -17.46
C ASP A 207 -2.30 -24.17 -17.52
N ILE A 208 -1.90 -25.36 -17.12
CA ILE A 208 -0.50 -25.72 -16.92
C ILE A 208 -0.18 -26.99 -17.72
N PHE A 209 0.91 -26.94 -18.48
CA PHE A 209 1.47 -28.12 -19.13
C PHE A 209 2.96 -28.16 -18.77
N ILE A 210 3.38 -29.29 -18.20
CA ILE A 210 4.80 -29.51 -17.84
C ILE A 210 5.28 -30.68 -18.67
N GLU A 211 6.36 -30.44 -19.48
CA GLU A 211 6.91 -31.43 -20.40
C GLU A 211 7.22 -32.76 -19.68
N GLN A 212 7.79 -32.65 -18.49
CA GLN A 212 8.17 -33.83 -17.69
C GLN A 212 6.96 -34.71 -17.34
N LEU A 213 5.78 -34.12 -17.13
CA LEU A 213 4.56 -34.84 -16.81
C LEU A 213 3.81 -35.35 -18.05
N GLY A 214 3.91 -34.64 -19.16
CA GLY A 214 3.33 -35.02 -20.43
C GLY A 214 1.81 -34.87 -20.55
N GLU A 215 1.15 -34.37 -19.50
CA GLU A 215 -0.30 -34.17 -19.48
C GLU A 215 -0.63 -32.78 -18.97
N PRO A 216 -1.57 -32.05 -19.61
CA PRO A 216 -1.99 -30.75 -19.11
C PRO A 216 -2.93 -30.91 -17.91
N PHE A 217 -2.97 -29.90 -17.05
CA PHE A 217 -3.95 -29.81 -15.96
C PHE A 217 -4.31 -28.35 -15.75
N SER A 218 -5.43 -28.14 -15.05
CA SER A 218 -5.92 -26.79 -14.77
C SER A 218 -6.21 -26.64 -13.28
N ILE A 219 -5.98 -25.44 -12.77
CA ILE A 219 -6.30 -25.07 -11.39
C ILE A 219 -7.27 -23.89 -11.45
N ASP A 220 -8.47 -24.11 -10.96
CA ASP A 220 -9.47 -23.04 -10.86
C ASP A 220 -9.39 -22.35 -9.51
N ARG A 221 -9.66 -21.05 -9.49
CA ARG A 221 -9.70 -20.26 -8.26
C ARG A 221 -10.89 -19.32 -8.29
N GLU A 222 -11.64 -19.30 -7.21
CA GLU A 222 -12.66 -18.29 -6.93
C GLU A 222 -12.22 -17.54 -5.68
N GLN A 223 -12.16 -16.23 -5.77
CA GLN A 223 -11.60 -15.38 -4.74
C GLN A 223 -12.48 -14.14 -4.56
N VAL A 224 -12.70 -13.75 -3.32
CA VAL A 224 -13.29 -12.44 -2.99
C VAL A 224 -12.26 -11.68 -2.17
N THR A 225 -11.98 -10.46 -2.56
CA THR A 225 -11.03 -9.60 -1.86
C THR A 225 -11.72 -8.30 -1.45
N TYR A 226 -11.56 -7.96 -0.19
CA TYR A 226 -12.02 -6.69 0.38
C TYR A 226 -10.80 -5.84 0.63
N GLN A 227 -10.81 -4.60 0.14
CA GLN A 227 -9.67 -3.70 0.29
C GLN A 227 -10.17 -2.33 0.77
N TRP A 228 -9.46 -1.75 1.73
CA TRP A 228 -9.75 -0.43 2.27
C TRP A 228 -8.65 0.54 1.84
N TRP A 229 -9.02 1.52 1.03
CA TRP A 229 -8.09 2.43 0.35
C TRP A 229 -8.14 3.81 0.99
N GLY A 230 -6.98 4.33 1.41
CA GLY A 230 -6.82 5.69 1.91
C GLY A 230 -6.03 6.55 0.94
N THR A 231 -6.23 7.86 1.00
CA THR A 231 -5.52 8.81 0.13
C THR A 231 -4.02 8.78 0.43
N GLY A 232 -3.20 8.66 -0.61
CA GLY A 232 -1.74 8.71 -0.51
C GLY A 232 -1.09 7.47 0.11
N MET A 233 -1.84 6.38 0.29
CA MET A 233 -1.34 5.19 0.99
C MET A 233 -0.64 4.18 0.08
N GLY A 234 -0.78 4.30 -1.22
CA GLY A 234 -0.16 3.40 -2.20
C GLY A 234 -0.85 2.05 -2.30
N PHE A 235 -0.84 1.30 -1.23
CA PHE A 235 -1.53 0.01 -1.11
C PHE A 235 -2.74 0.15 -0.19
N PRO A 236 -3.67 -0.84 -0.20
CA PRO A 236 -4.76 -0.82 0.78
C PRO A 236 -4.21 -0.74 2.21
N LEU A 237 -4.89 0.01 3.05
CA LEU A 237 -4.60 0.04 4.49
C LEU A 237 -4.90 -1.31 5.14
N LEU A 238 -5.91 -2.01 4.61
CA LEU A 238 -6.29 -3.37 5.00
C LEU A 238 -6.79 -4.12 3.78
N GLU A 239 -6.40 -5.36 3.66
CA GLU A 239 -6.89 -6.29 2.64
C GLU A 239 -7.25 -7.61 3.31
N ILE A 240 -8.43 -8.15 3.00
CA ILE A 240 -8.85 -9.49 3.43
C ILE A 240 -9.23 -10.28 2.18
N THR A 241 -8.64 -11.46 2.04
CA THR A 241 -8.91 -12.33 0.89
C THR A 241 -9.58 -13.62 1.37
N GLU A 242 -10.67 -13.98 0.71
CA GLU A 242 -11.39 -15.23 0.86
C GLU A 242 -11.21 -16.07 -0.41
N ILE A 243 -10.92 -17.34 -0.25
CA ILE A 243 -10.86 -18.30 -1.36
C ILE A 243 -11.89 -19.39 -1.09
N PHE A 244 -12.78 -19.61 -2.06
CA PHE A 244 -13.91 -20.53 -1.93
C PHE A 244 -14.75 -20.24 -0.67
N GLY A 245 -14.93 -18.95 -0.37
CA GLY A 245 -15.75 -18.51 0.76
C GLY A 245 -15.12 -18.66 2.13
N LEU A 246 -13.83 -19.01 2.21
CA LEU A 246 -13.11 -19.11 3.47
C LEU A 246 -12.04 -18.02 3.56
N PRO A 247 -12.02 -17.20 4.60
CA PRO A 247 -10.96 -16.20 4.77
C PRO A 247 -9.61 -16.90 4.92
N LEU A 248 -8.65 -16.51 4.08
CA LEU A 248 -7.32 -17.11 4.09
C LEU A 248 -6.23 -16.17 4.55
N THR A 249 -6.31 -14.90 4.12
CA THR A 249 -5.24 -13.95 4.43
C THR A 249 -5.82 -12.62 4.82
N ALA A 250 -5.10 -11.94 5.70
CA ALA A 250 -5.29 -10.52 5.96
C ALA A 250 -3.92 -9.85 5.88
N THR A 251 -3.87 -8.69 5.27
CA THR A 251 -2.66 -7.86 5.17
C THR A 251 -3.05 -6.43 5.49
N PHE A 252 -2.25 -5.75 6.32
CA PHE A 252 -2.51 -4.34 6.61
C PHE A 252 -1.20 -3.56 6.61
N GLN A 253 -1.30 -2.23 6.50
CA GLN A 253 -0.12 -1.38 6.62
C GLN A 253 0.14 -1.10 8.10
N ASP A 254 1.31 -1.51 8.60
CA ASP A 254 1.75 -1.20 9.96
C ASP A 254 2.45 0.15 9.95
N LEU A 255 1.67 1.21 10.12
CA LEU A 255 2.16 2.58 10.10
C LEU A 255 2.78 3.01 11.44
N GLY A 256 3.00 2.04 12.34
CA GLY A 256 3.52 2.27 13.67
C GLY A 256 2.42 2.74 14.62
N GLU A 257 2.66 2.68 15.91
CA GLU A 257 1.72 3.26 16.86
C GLU A 257 1.63 4.76 16.58
N SER A 258 0.45 5.20 16.16
CA SER A 258 0.19 6.61 16.15
C SER A 258 0.20 7.07 17.60
N SER A 259 1.23 7.80 17.97
CA SER A 259 1.08 8.67 19.12
C SER A 259 -0.04 9.63 18.70
N ASP A 260 -1.22 9.37 19.23
CA ASP A 260 -2.48 10.10 19.04
C ASP A 260 -2.36 11.39 18.19
N VAL A 261 -2.35 11.24 16.87
CA VAL A 261 -2.78 12.36 16.05
C VAL A 261 -4.28 12.16 15.84
N VAL A 262 -5.03 12.48 16.87
CA VAL A 262 -6.43 12.80 16.69
C VAL A 262 -6.43 13.85 15.56
N ASN A 263 -7.10 13.56 14.47
CA ASN A 263 -7.45 14.58 13.50
C ASN A 263 -8.42 15.55 14.18
N ALA A 264 -7.88 16.36 15.08
CA ALA A 264 -8.57 17.55 15.50
C ALA A 264 -8.56 18.48 14.27
N PRO A 265 -9.69 19.16 14.02
CA PRO A 265 -9.72 20.13 12.94
C PRO A 265 -8.51 21.08 13.08
N ALA A 266 -7.93 21.47 11.97
CA ALA A 266 -6.71 22.27 11.88
C ALA A 266 -6.80 23.54 12.73
N ALA A 267 -6.47 23.39 14.01
CA ALA A 267 -6.31 24.47 14.93
C ALA A 267 -5.20 24.05 15.90
N ASN A 268 -4.08 24.69 15.75
CA ASN A 268 -2.89 24.64 16.60
C ASN A 268 -1.87 23.57 16.22
N CYS A 269 -1.29 23.69 15.01
CA CYS A 269 -0.02 23.03 14.71
C CYS A 269 1.06 23.64 15.61
N PHE A 270 1.67 22.81 16.46
CA PHE A 270 2.86 23.22 17.22
C PHE A 270 4.05 23.20 16.26
N THR A 271 4.28 24.34 15.60
CA THR A 271 5.31 24.48 14.56
C THR A 271 6.36 25.50 15.01
N PRO A 272 7.33 25.08 15.82
CA PRO A 272 8.42 25.98 16.19
C PRO A 272 9.26 26.39 14.98
N PHE A 273 9.60 27.66 14.90
CA PHE A 273 10.43 28.21 13.83
C PHE A 273 11.49 29.17 14.42
N PRO A 274 12.67 29.31 13.78
CA PRO A 274 13.12 28.59 12.59
C PRO A 274 13.50 27.15 12.88
N ASN A 275 13.31 26.27 11.91
CA ASN A 275 13.72 24.89 12.01
C ASN A 275 14.21 24.46 10.61
N PRO A 276 15.49 24.18 10.40
CA PRO A 276 16.59 24.07 11.40
C PRO A 276 16.94 25.36 12.13
N VAL A 277 17.49 25.18 13.36
CA VAL A 277 17.85 26.26 14.26
C VAL A 277 19.34 26.18 14.61
N GLN A 278 19.99 27.33 14.83
CA GLN A 278 21.41 27.37 15.27
C GLN A 278 21.50 27.48 16.78
N HIS A 279 22.65 27.08 17.32
CA HIS A 279 22.96 27.26 18.73
C HIS A 279 22.82 28.76 19.13
N GLY A 280 22.22 29.02 20.29
CA GLY A 280 21.96 30.37 20.76
C GLY A 280 20.79 31.08 20.04
N GLN A 281 20.21 30.46 19.02
CA GLN A 281 19.08 31.01 18.30
C GLN A 281 17.78 30.66 19.02
N GLN A 282 16.78 31.57 18.95
CA GLN A 282 15.49 31.37 19.57
C GLN A 282 14.52 30.71 18.62
N LEU A 283 13.92 29.61 19.07
CA LEU A 283 12.73 29.01 18.50
C LEU A 283 11.51 29.75 19.01
N GLN A 284 10.48 29.91 18.18
CA GLN A 284 9.22 30.55 18.56
C GLN A 284 8.03 29.75 18.02
N TRP A 285 6.86 29.88 18.66
CA TRP A 285 5.61 29.27 18.22
C TRP A 285 4.43 30.17 18.62
N GLU A 286 3.25 29.91 18.03
CA GLU A 286 2.14 30.87 18.08
C GLU A 286 1.55 31.07 19.47
N THR A 287 1.33 29.98 20.21
CA THR A 287 0.62 30.03 21.51
C THR A 287 1.53 29.62 22.66
N PRO A 288 1.55 30.36 23.77
CA PRO A 288 2.33 29.92 24.94
C PRO A 288 1.94 28.52 25.41
N ALA A 289 2.95 27.71 25.68
CA ALA A 289 2.76 26.32 26.14
C ALA A 289 3.75 25.99 27.24
N VAL A 290 3.42 25.02 28.06
CA VAL A 290 4.42 24.35 28.91
C VAL A 290 5.14 23.36 27.97
N TRP A 291 6.45 23.40 27.93
CA TRP A 291 7.23 22.62 26.96
C TRP A 291 8.44 21.96 27.60
N THR A 292 8.90 20.88 26.95
CA THR A 292 10.15 20.18 27.29
C THR A 292 10.98 19.98 26.02
N PHE A 293 12.30 20.20 26.11
CA PHE A 293 13.27 19.97 25.05
C PHE A 293 14.04 18.69 25.38
N ILE A 294 14.02 17.73 24.46
CA ILE A 294 14.39 16.33 24.73
C ILE A 294 15.42 15.86 23.68
N ASP A 295 16.47 15.17 24.12
CA ASP A 295 17.48 14.61 23.19
C ASP A 295 17.02 13.29 22.56
N GLY A 296 17.85 12.75 21.65
CA GLY A 296 17.56 11.50 20.94
C GLY A 296 17.54 10.25 21.84
N ALA A 297 18.02 10.36 23.07
CA ALA A 297 17.96 9.27 24.06
C ALA A 297 16.75 9.41 25.01
N GLY A 298 15.91 10.42 24.80
CA GLY A 298 14.72 10.64 25.61
C GLY A 298 14.98 11.43 26.90
N ARG A 299 16.19 11.99 27.09
CA ARG A 299 16.48 12.79 28.27
C ARG A 299 15.96 14.22 28.09
N VAL A 300 15.29 14.74 29.10
CA VAL A 300 14.89 16.14 29.14
C VAL A 300 16.13 17.00 29.40
N LEU A 301 16.41 17.91 28.48
CA LEU A 301 17.53 18.83 28.57
C LEU A 301 17.12 20.16 29.21
N GLU A 302 15.89 20.63 28.85
CA GLU A 302 15.35 21.88 29.37
C GLU A 302 13.84 21.85 29.31
N SER A 303 13.20 22.70 30.13
CA SER A 303 11.73 22.85 30.12
C SER A 303 11.36 24.25 30.56
N GLY A 304 10.17 24.69 30.17
CA GLY A 304 9.69 26.03 30.52
C GLY A 304 8.23 26.22 30.19
N GLN A 305 7.78 27.47 30.37
CA GLN A 305 6.42 27.88 30.02
C GLN A 305 6.50 29.22 29.29
N SER A 306 6.33 29.17 27.96
CA SER A 306 6.48 30.34 27.10
C SER A 306 6.01 29.98 25.69
N ASN A 307 6.14 30.90 24.77
CA ASN A 307 5.99 30.66 23.33
C ASN A 307 7.34 30.80 22.60
N ALA A 308 8.44 30.71 23.35
CA ALA A 308 9.78 30.80 22.79
C ALA A 308 10.79 30.06 23.67
N PHE A 309 11.89 29.57 23.04
CA PHE A 309 12.97 28.83 23.71
C PHE A 309 14.26 29.10 22.96
N THR A 310 15.33 29.42 23.68
CA THR A 310 16.66 29.61 23.11
C THR A 310 17.44 28.31 23.20
N VAL A 311 17.89 27.79 22.05
CA VAL A 311 18.63 26.52 22.01
C VAL A 311 20.00 26.72 22.73
N PRO A 312 20.31 25.90 23.74
CA PRO A 312 21.57 26.07 24.47
C PRO A 312 22.79 25.90 23.55
N ASN A 313 23.85 26.61 23.86
CA ASN A 313 25.08 26.57 23.06
C ASN A 313 25.88 25.26 23.27
N ASP A 314 25.58 24.52 24.29
CA ASP A 314 26.32 23.31 24.67
C ASP A 314 25.67 22.01 24.24
N VAL A 315 24.50 22.06 23.56
CA VAL A 315 23.90 20.85 23.00
C VAL A 315 24.58 20.52 21.67
N PRO A 316 24.92 19.25 21.38
CA PRO A 316 25.50 18.90 20.06
C PRO A 316 24.56 19.19 18.90
N ALA A 317 25.11 19.40 17.70
CA ALA A 317 24.31 19.43 16.47
C ALA A 317 23.62 18.07 16.33
N GLY A 318 22.31 18.09 15.99
CA GLY A 318 21.55 16.85 15.97
C GLY A 318 20.05 17.07 15.90
N VAL A 319 19.33 15.99 16.18
CA VAL A 319 17.86 15.99 16.16
C VAL A 319 17.33 15.86 17.57
N TYR A 320 16.40 16.74 17.90
CA TYR A 320 15.80 16.89 19.24
C TYR A 320 14.28 16.89 19.09
N THR A 321 13.59 16.70 20.21
CA THR A 321 12.13 16.80 20.25
C THR A 321 11.75 17.94 21.20
N LEU A 322 10.92 18.86 20.72
CA LEU A 322 10.25 19.83 21.59
C LEU A 322 8.83 19.33 21.79
N ARG A 323 8.47 19.08 23.06
CA ARG A 323 7.16 18.52 23.43
C ARG A 323 6.39 19.56 24.27
N ALA A 324 5.14 19.82 23.90
CA ALA A 324 4.22 20.63 24.68
C ALA A 324 3.44 19.76 25.68
N ALA A 325 2.93 20.36 26.75
CA ALA A 325 2.24 19.63 27.83
C ALA A 325 0.92 18.98 27.38
N ASP A 326 0.32 19.46 26.31
CA ASP A 326 -0.87 18.88 25.70
C ASP A 326 -0.57 17.65 24.83
N GLY A 327 0.73 17.22 24.80
CA GLY A 327 1.16 16.05 24.05
C GLY A 327 1.70 16.36 22.65
N MET A 328 1.51 17.56 22.14
CA MET A 328 2.03 17.94 20.82
C MET A 328 3.55 17.92 20.81
N THR A 329 4.14 17.43 19.71
CA THR A 329 5.61 17.36 19.56
C THR A 329 6.04 17.98 18.24
N ALA A 330 7.24 18.54 18.25
CA ALA A 330 7.91 19.02 17.04
C ALA A 330 9.36 18.52 17.02
N ARG A 331 9.78 18.03 15.88
CA ARG A 331 11.16 17.61 15.65
C ARG A 331 12.00 18.87 15.35
N ILE A 332 13.07 19.07 16.10
CA ILE A 332 13.94 20.25 15.98
C ILE A 332 15.31 19.78 15.47
N VAL A 333 15.81 20.41 14.42
CA VAL A 333 17.14 20.14 13.87
C VAL A 333 18.06 21.28 14.31
N VAL A 334 19.05 20.97 15.16
CA VAL A 334 20.06 21.92 15.65
C VAL A 334 21.32 21.79 14.79
N ARG A 335 21.86 22.95 14.30
CA ARG A 335 23.07 23.02 13.46
C ARG A 335 24.14 23.88 14.08
#